data_6ee746ad3b2367f5c455732e9c50c3c5
#
_entry.id   6ee746ad3b2367f5c455732e9c50c3c5
#
_cell.length_a   1.000
_cell.length_b   1.000
_cell.length_c   1.000
_cell.angle_alpha   90.00
_cell.angle_beta   90.00
_cell.angle_gamma   90.00
#
_symmetry.space_group_name_H-M   'P 1'
#
loop_
_entity.id
_entity.type
_entity.pdbx_description
1 polymer ?
#
loop_
_entity_poly.entity_id
_entity_poly.type
_entity_poly.pdbx_seq_one_letter_code
_entity_poly.pdbx_strand_id
1 'polypeptide(L)'
;MKDYLGISGKAAIVTGSGRGIGQGVAEALAEYGVRVMVCDINDENGEAVAAGIRAKGGTAEYCHCDIMQTEQINALIARTVEVFGTVDFLINNGGGGEAPRDFFDLDDARFDHYVRLNLYSAFAAIRAAFPYMRKQNSGRIVNISSGYALCGGEQCAHYASAKAGVIGLTTSIAREAAPFNINCNVIVVPTTDTPGLHEADGEFVDDELPLIPKGRIAKPLDIANAVLYLVRQLYTSDAADD
;
A
#
# COMPACT_ATOMS: atom_id res chain seq x y z
N MET A 1 -19.50 17.64 -0.19
CA MET A 1 -19.91 16.20 -0.23
C MET A 1 -20.04 15.75 1.21
N LYS A 2 -21.08 14.98 1.59
CA LYS A 2 -21.15 14.43 2.95
C LYS A 2 -20.06 13.37 3.11
N ASP A 3 -19.27 13.47 4.18
CA ASP A 3 -18.20 12.51 4.49
C ASP A 3 -18.77 11.24 5.14
N TYR A 4 -19.32 10.36 4.30
CA TYR A 4 -19.92 9.08 4.73
C TYR A 4 -18.89 8.08 5.29
N LEU A 5 -17.60 8.28 5.01
CA LEU A 5 -16.54 7.38 5.47
C LEU A 5 -15.84 7.90 6.72
N GLY A 6 -16.05 9.16 7.11
CA GLY A 6 -15.41 9.82 8.24
C GLY A 6 -13.89 9.99 8.04
N ILE A 7 -13.42 10.15 6.80
CA ILE A 7 -11.98 10.21 6.47
C ILE A 7 -11.52 11.54 5.89
N SER A 8 -12.44 12.46 5.62
CA SER A 8 -12.09 13.78 5.09
C SER A 8 -11.18 14.55 6.06
N GLY A 9 -10.18 15.23 5.52
CA GLY A 9 -9.17 15.96 6.29
C GLY A 9 -8.09 15.08 6.95
N LYS A 10 -8.20 13.75 6.88
CA LYS A 10 -7.15 12.82 7.34
C LYS A 10 -5.92 12.89 6.44
N ALA A 11 -4.76 12.43 6.93
CA ALA A 11 -3.51 12.39 6.19
C ALA A 11 -3.10 10.95 5.90
N ALA A 12 -2.82 10.65 4.63
CA ALA A 12 -2.39 9.34 4.17
C ALA A 12 -1.01 9.38 3.52
N ILE A 13 -0.25 8.31 3.72
CA ILE A 13 0.93 7.98 2.93
C ILE A 13 0.60 6.76 2.07
N VAL A 14 0.89 6.83 0.77
CA VAL A 14 0.76 5.69 -0.14
C VAL A 14 2.11 5.46 -0.80
N THR A 15 2.79 4.35 -0.46
CA THR A 15 4.07 4.02 -1.05
C THR A 15 3.92 3.38 -2.43
N GLY A 16 4.84 3.68 -3.37
CA GLY A 16 4.76 3.19 -4.75
C GLY A 16 3.51 3.71 -5.47
N SER A 17 3.19 4.99 -5.28
CA SER A 17 1.95 5.59 -5.77
C SER A 17 2.11 6.44 -7.04
N GLY A 18 3.25 6.35 -7.71
CA GLY A 18 3.45 6.99 -9.02
C GLY A 18 2.71 6.30 -10.17
N ARG A 19 2.25 5.05 -9.98
CA ARG A 19 1.50 4.30 -11.00
C ARG A 19 0.67 3.16 -10.41
N GLY A 20 -0.15 2.53 -11.24
CA GLY A 20 -0.83 1.26 -10.94
C GLY A 20 -1.76 1.31 -9.72
N ILE A 21 -1.66 0.31 -8.85
CA ILE A 21 -2.50 0.18 -7.66
C ILE A 21 -2.32 1.39 -6.74
N GLY A 22 -1.06 1.77 -6.47
CA GLY A 22 -0.75 2.89 -5.57
C GLY A 22 -1.32 4.22 -6.06
N GLN A 23 -1.23 4.51 -7.35
CA GLN A 23 -1.88 5.67 -7.97
C GLN A 23 -3.39 5.63 -7.77
N GLY A 24 -4.04 4.50 -8.10
CA GLY A 24 -5.50 4.37 -7.94
C GLY A 24 -5.94 4.56 -6.50
N VAL A 25 -5.16 4.07 -5.53
CA VAL A 25 -5.42 4.25 -4.09
C VAL A 25 -5.25 5.72 -3.70
N ALA A 26 -4.17 6.39 -4.14
CA ALA A 26 -3.90 7.78 -3.83
C ALA A 26 -5.01 8.71 -4.36
N GLU A 27 -5.41 8.51 -5.61
CA GLU A 27 -6.49 9.27 -6.25
C GLU A 27 -7.83 9.05 -5.52
N ALA A 28 -8.19 7.79 -5.24
CA ALA A 28 -9.43 7.46 -4.55
C ALA A 28 -9.51 8.06 -3.14
N LEU A 29 -8.42 8.00 -2.35
CA LEU A 29 -8.35 8.63 -1.03
C LEU A 29 -8.56 10.15 -1.14
N ALA A 30 -7.92 10.79 -2.11
CA ALA A 30 -8.04 12.23 -2.32
C ALA A 30 -9.46 12.67 -2.73
N GLU A 31 -10.18 11.86 -3.51
CA GLU A 31 -11.59 12.10 -3.86
C GLU A 31 -12.52 12.16 -2.63
N TYR A 32 -12.17 11.46 -1.54
CA TYR A 32 -12.88 11.52 -0.26
C TYR A 32 -12.30 12.58 0.70
N GLY A 33 -11.48 13.51 0.21
CA GLY A 33 -10.94 14.63 0.98
C GLY A 33 -9.77 14.29 1.89
N VAL A 34 -9.13 13.13 1.69
CA VAL A 34 -7.89 12.77 2.39
C VAL A 34 -6.73 13.56 1.78
N ARG A 35 -5.84 14.08 2.63
CA ARG A 35 -4.58 14.71 2.21
C ARG A 35 -3.55 13.62 1.97
N VAL A 36 -3.06 13.48 0.75
CA VAL A 36 -2.24 12.34 0.34
C VAL A 36 -0.78 12.73 0.13
N MET A 37 0.12 12.08 0.82
CA MET A 37 1.53 12.06 0.49
C MET A 37 1.76 10.96 -0.54
N VAL A 38 1.92 11.34 -1.78
CA VAL A 38 2.33 10.47 -2.88
C VAL A 38 3.82 10.18 -2.73
N CYS A 39 4.20 8.92 -2.81
CA CYS A 39 5.58 8.49 -2.63
C CYS A 39 5.97 7.47 -3.69
N ASP A 40 7.03 7.75 -4.42
CA ASP A 40 7.58 6.86 -5.45
C ASP A 40 9.09 7.08 -5.60
N ILE A 41 9.78 6.12 -6.21
CA ILE A 41 11.17 6.25 -6.62
C ILE A 41 11.30 7.01 -7.95
N ASN A 42 10.24 7.02 -8.75
CA ASN A 42 10.16 7.75 -10.01
C ASN A 42 9.52 9.12 -9.78
N ASP A 43 10.35 10.17 -9.82
CA ASP A 43 9.93 11.55 -9.54
C ASP A 43 8.89 12.05 -10.53
N GLU A 44 9.04 11.74 -11.82
CA GLU A 44 8.14 12.19 -12.88
C GLU A 44 6.73 11.63 -12.67
N ASN A 45 6.62 10.33 -12.42
CA ASN A 45 5.34 9.67 -12.19
C ASN A 45 4.70 10.15 -10.89
N GLY A 46 5.48 10.22 -9.80
CA GLY A 46 4.99 10.64 -8.49
C GLY A 46 4.46 12.06 -8.50
N GLU A 47 5.21 13.00 -9.07
CA GLU A 47 4.75 14.40 -9.19
C GLU A 47 3.54 14.54 -10.13
N ALA A 48 3.49 13.78 -11.23
CA ALA A 48 2.33 13.78 -12.11
C ALA A 48 1.04 13.34 -11.40
N VAL A 49 1.12 12.30 -10.54
CA VAL A 49 -0.03 11.86 -9.74
C VAL A 49 -0.44 12.92 -8.73
N ALA A 50 0.52 13.50 -7.99
CA ALA A 50 0.21 14.56 -7.02
C ALA A 50 -0.39 15.79 -7.71
N ALA A 51 0.16 16.23 -8.84
CA ALA A 51 -0.37 17.32 -9.64
C ALA A 51 -1.79 17.01 -10.17
N GLY A 52 -2.04 15.79 -10.64
CA GLY A 52 -3.34 15.33 -11.09
C GLY A 52 -4.41 15.38 -9.99
N ILE A 53 -4.05 14.98 -8.75
CA ILE A 53 -4.93 15.10 -7.58
C ILE A 53 -5.24 16.57 -7.29
N ARG A 54 -4.22 17.44 -7.26
CA ARG A 54 -4.39 18.88 -7.02
C ARG A 54 -5.27 19.55 -8.09
N ALA A 55 -5.08 19.18 -9.35
CA ALA A 55 -5.89 19.69 -10.48
C ALA A 55 -7.39 19.33 -10.36
N LYS A 56 -7.72 18.22 -9.71
CA LYS A 56 -9.09 17.80 -9.40
C LYS A 56 -9.63 18.41 -8.10
N GLY A 57 -8.88 19.31 -7.45
CA GLY A 57 -9.27 19.98 -6.20
C GLY A 57 -8.95 19.19 -4.93
N GLY A 58 -8.26 18.09 -5.02
CA GLY A 58 -7.75 17.32 -3.87
C GLY A 58 -6.48 17.95 -3.28
N THR A 59 -6.04 17.40 -2.15
CA THR A 59 -4.79 17.81 -1.48
C THR A 59 -3.78 16.68 -1.59
N ALA A 60 -2.68 16.93 -2.28
CA ALA A 60 -1.58 15.97 -2.39
C ALA A 60 -0.23 16.68 -2.48
N GLU A 61 0.77 16.06 -1.87
CA GLU A 61 2.17 16.39 -1.98
C GLU A 61 2.95 15.18 -2.47
N TYR A 62 4.07 15.41 -3.12
CA TYR A 62 4.98 14.35 -3.55
C TYR A 62 6.23 14.32 -2.67
N CYS A 63 6.72 13.12 -2.39
CA CYS A 63 7.98 12.90 -1.72
C CYS A 63 8.72 11.73 -2.39
N HIS A 64 9.92 12.00 -2.90
CA HIS A 64 10.81 10.94 -3.39
C HIS A 64 11.15 9.97 -2.28
N CYS A 65 11.01 8.67 -2.52
CA CYS A 65 11.43 7.65 -1.57
C CYS A 65 11.71 6.31 -2.27
N ASP A 66 12.97 5.88 -2.19
CA ASP A 66 13.31 4.49 -2.37
C ASP A 66 12.99 3.73 -1.08
N ILE A 67 11.95 2.90 -1.13
CA ILE A 67 11.48 2.11 0.03
C ILE A 67 12.46 1.04 0.50
N MET A 68 13.52 0.79 -0.27
CA MET A 68 14.63 -0.07 0.17
C MET A 68 15.60 0.65 1.11
N GLN A 69 15.49 1.98 1.23
CA GLN A 69 16.35 2.82 2.07
C GLN A 69 15.58 3.27 3.32
N THR A 70 15.95 2.72 4.48
CA THR A 70 15.26 3.01 5.76
C THR A 70 15.29 4.50 6.09
N GLU A 71 16.37 5.18 5.77
CA GLU A 71 16.56 6.61 5.99
C GLU A 71 15.55 7.44 5.19
N GLN A 72 15.30 7.04 3.94
CA GLN A 72 14.31 7.71 3.09
C GLN A 72 12.88 7.44 3.57
N ILE A 73 12.58 6.23 4.04
CA ILE A 73 11.29 5.93 4.69
C ILE A 73 11.08 6.82 5.93
N ASN A 74 12.10 6.95 6.79
CA ASN A 74 12.02 7.81 7.97
C ASN A 74 11.78 9.28 7.58
N ALA A 75 12.48 9.76 6.54
CA ALA A 75 12.32 11.12 6.01
C ALA A 75 10.91 11.32 5.42
N LEU A 76 10.35 10.34 4.69
CA LEU A 76 8.99 10.36 4.16
C LEU A 76 7.95 10.56 5.28
N ILE A 77 8.06 9.77 6.36
CA ILE A 77 7.14 9.88 7.49
C ILE A 77 7.28 11.25 8.16
N ALA A 78 8.51 11.70 8.43
CA ALA A 78 8.76 13.01 9.03
C ALA A 78 8.23 14.15 8.15
N ARG A 79 8.46 14.09 6.84
CA ARG A 79 7.94 15.07 5.88
C ARG A 79 6.43 15.11 5.87
N THR A 80 5.76 13.96 5.94
CA THR A 80 4.30 13.90 5.99
C THR A 80 3.76 14.58 7.25
N VAL A 81 4.39 14.35 8.39
CA VAL A 81 4.01 15.01 9.65
C VAL A 81 4.28 16.51 9.58
N GLU A 82 5.38 16.95 8.99
CA GLU A 82 5.69 18.37 8.79
C GLU A 82 4.61 19.09 7.96
N VAL A 83 4.21 18.45 6.84
CA VAL A 83 3.28 19.07 5.88
C VAL A 83 1.82 18.97 6.34
N PHE A 84 1.42 17.82 6.85
CA PHE A 84 0.02 17.54 7.17
C PHE A 84 -0.28 17.52 8.68
N GLY A 85 0.74 17.65 9.54
CA GLY A 85 0.59 17.63 10.99
C GLY A 85 0.39 16.25 11.61
N THR A 86 0.15 15.22 10.81
CA THR A 86 -0.21 13.87 11.28
C THR A 86 0.06 12.81 10.21
N VAL A 87 0.02 11.52 10.61
CA VAL A 87 -0.12 10.36 9.73
C VAL A 87 -1.28 9.53 10.25
N ASP A 88 -2.44 9.63 9.60
CA ASP A 88 -3.63 8.84 9.97
C ASP A 88 -3.64 7.48 9.27
N PHE A 89 -3.23 7.44 7.99
CA PHE A 89 -3.25 6.22 7.17
C PHE A 89 -1.87 5.96 6.57
N LEU A 90 -1.42 4.71 6.67
CA LEU A 90 -0.22 4.21 6.01
C LEU A 90 -0.60 3.06 5.10
N ILE A 91 -0.44 3.26 3.79
CA ILE A 91 -0.72 2.24 2.77
C ILE A 91 0.62 1.76 2.21
N ASN A 92 1.07 0.59 2.66
CA ASN A 92 2.27 -0.06 2.18
C ASN A 92 1.96 -0.83 0.89
N ASN A 93 1.99 -0.12 -0.23
CA ASN A 93 1.76 -0.67 -1.55
C ASN A 93 3.06 -0.87 -2.33
N GLY A 94 4.07 -0.05 -2.08
CA GLY A 94 5.36 -0.16 -2.77
C GLY A 94 5.95 -1.56 -2.68
N GLY A 95 6.48 -2.03 -3.79
CA GLY A 95 6.99 -3.37 -3.96
C GLY A 95 6.82 -3.84 -5.40
N GLY A 96 7.09 -5.10 -5.65
CA GLY A 96 6.92 -5.70 -6.97
C GLY A 96 7.56 -7.08 -7.05
N GLY A 97 7.26 -7.76 -8.14
CA GLY A 97 7.93 -8.99 -8.58
C GLY A 97 8.82 -8.72 -9.79
N GLU A 98 9.31 -9.76 -10.38
CA GLU A 98 10.02 -9.79 -11.65
C GLU A 98 9.47 -10.90 -12.54
N ALA A 99 10.02 -11.02 -13.74
CA ALA A 99 9.77 -12.18 -14.59
C ALA A 99 10.07 -13.50 -13.83
N PRO A 100 9.30 -14.57 -14.09
CA PRO A 100 9.50 -15.86 -13.46
C PRO A 100 10.95 -16.35 -13.55
N ARG A 101 11.46 -16.93 -12.46
CA ARG A 101 12.84 -17.43 -12.38
C ARG A 101 12.89 -18.77 -11.70
N ASP A 102 13.60 -19.71 -12.30
CA ASP A 102 13.78 -21.04 -11.75
C ASP A 102 14.39 -20.97 -10.34
N PHE A 103 13.86 -21.80 -9.43
CA PHE A 103 14.30 -21.79 -8.03
C PHE A 103 15.81 -22.06 -7.90
N PHE A 104 16.35 -22.93 -8.75
CA PHE A 104 17.79 -23.27 -8.74
C PHE A 104 18.70 -22.15 -9.25
N ASP A 105 18.13 -21.17 -9.99
CA ASP A 105 18.85 -19.98 -10.48
C ASP A 105 18.66 -18.77 -9.57
N LEU A 106 17.93 -18.93 -8.48
CA LEU A 106 17.68 -17.87 -7.49
C LEU A 106 18.83 -17.83 -6.48
N ASP A 107 19.69 -16.84 -6.57
CA ASP A 107 20.76 -16.61 -5.62
C ASP A 107 20.28 -15.87 -4.35
N ASP A 108 21.12 -15.90 -3.29
CA ASP A 108 20.84 -15.27 -1.99
C ASP A 108 20.61 -13.77 -2.14
N ALA A 109 21.41 -13.09 -2.96
CA ALA A 109 21.33 -11.63 -3.12
C ALA A 109 19.98 -11.21 -3.73
N ARG A 110 19.48 -12.01 -4.66
CA ARG A 110 18.19 -11.77 -5.29
C ARG A 110 17.03 -12.07 -4.34
N PHE A 111 17.12 -13.17 -3.59
CA PHE A 111 16.14 -13.47 -2.54
C PHE A 111 16.08 -12.34 -1.51
N ASP A 112 17.22 -11.89 -1.00
CA ASP A 112 17.33 -10.79 -0.05
C ASP A 112 16.77 -9.47 -0.61
N HIS A 113 17.03 -9.17 -1.89
CA HIS A 113 16.47 -8.00 -2.56
C HIS A 113 14.94 -7.97 -2.49
N TYR A 114 14.28 -9.08 -2.84
CA TYR A 114 12.80 -9.14 -2.84
C TYR A 114 12.21 -9.19 -1.44
N VAL A 115 12.86 -9.82 -0.49
CA VAL A 115 12.49 -9.74 0.93
C VAL A 115 12.60 -8.30 1.42
N ARG A 116 13.69 -7.61 1.08
CA ARG A 116 13.88 -6.21 1.45
C ARG A 116 12.85 -5.30 0.80
N LEU A 117 12.63 -5.44 -0.50
CA LEU A 117 11.70 -4.63 -1.27
C LEU A 117 10.25 -4.79 -0.77
N ASN A 118 9.77 -6.03 -0.53
CA ASN A 118 8.36 -6.30 -0.31
C ASN A 118 7.96 -6.45 1.18
N LEU A 119 8.86 -6.97 2.02
CA LEU A 119 8.56 -7.23 3.43
C LEU A 119 9.23 -6.21 4.36
N TYR A 120 10.55 -6.05 4.22
CA TYR A 120 11.28 -5.17 5.12
C TYR A 120 10.87 -3.70 4.96
N SER A 121 10.56 -3.25 3.75
CA SER A 121 10.05 -1.91 3.49
C SER A 121 8.76 -1.61 4.27
N ALA A 122 7.80 -2.55 4.25
CA ALA A 122 6.56 -2.43 5.02
C ALA A 122 6.83 -2.39 6.53
N PHE A 123 7.71 -3.27 7.03
CA PHE A 123 8.14 -3.24 8.43
C PHE A 123 8.76 -1.88 8.80
N ALA A 124 9.68 -1.36 7.99
CA ALA A 124 10.36 -0.10 8.25
C ALA A 124 9.37 1.09 8.27
N ALA A 125 8.42 1.13 7.32
CA ALA A 125 7.42 2.17 7.25
C ALA A 125 6.44 2.11 8.45
N ILE A 126 6.00 0.93 8.85
CA ILE A 126 5.17 0.74 10.04
C ILE A 126 5.93 1.23 11.27
N ARG A 127 7.18 0.77 11.46
CA ARG A 127 8.02 1.16 12.60
C ARG A 127 8.21 2.68 12.69
N ALA A 128 8.37 3.36 11.55
CA ALA A 128 8.55 4.81 11.51
C ALA A 128 7.25 5.58 11.79
N ALA A 129 6.10 5.11 11.31
CA ALA A 129 4.80 5.77 11.49
C ALA A 129 4.16 5.49 12.88
N PHE A 130 4.44 4.32 13.47
CA PHE A 130 3.80 3.84 14.69
C PHE A 130 3.88 4.80 15.87
N PRO A 131 5.02 5.46 16.19
CA PRO A 131 5.10 6.41 17.29
C PRO A 131 4.10 7.58 17.16
N TYR A 132 3.88 8.07 15.94
CA TYR A 132 2.93 9.15 15.67
C TYR A 132 1.48 8.67 15.85
N MET A 133 1.14 7.52 15.26
CA MET A 133 -0.18 6.90 15.41
C MET A 133 -0.49 6.55 16.87
N ARG A 134 0.50 6.04 17.61
CA ARG A 134 0.36 5.75 19.05
C ARG A 134 0.11 7.01 19.86
N LYS A 135 0.84 8.11 19.58
CA LYS A 135 0.68 9.39 20.29
C LYS A 135 -0.71 9.97 20.10
N GLN A 136 -1.30 9.83 18.92
CA GLN A 136 -2.66 10.31 18.62
C GLN A 136 -3.76 9.32 19.00
N ASN A 137 -3.39 8.11 19.48
CA ASN A 137 -4.30 7.01 19.80
C ASN A 137 -5.25 6.66 18.64
N SER A 138 -4.75 6.70 17.41
CA SER A 138 -5.52 6.44 16.19
C SER A 138 -4.57 6.16 15.04
N GLY A 139 -4.91 5.21 14.18
CA GLY A 139 -4.18 4.91 12.96
C GLY A 139 -4.82 3.80 12.15
N ARG A 140 -4.59 3.80 10.83
CA ARG A 140 -4.97 2.71 9.95
C ARG A 140 -3.78 2.35 9.08
N ILE A 141 -3.38 1.09 9.14
CA ILE A 141 -2.28 0.53 8.34
C ILE A 141 -2.89 -0.50 7.41
N VAL A 142 -2.62 -0.36 6.12
CA VAL A 142 -3.04 -1.33 5.10
C VAL A 142 -1.81 -1.76 4.32
N ASN A 143 -1.52 -3.05 4.38
CA ASN A 143 -0.42 -3.66 3.65
C ASN A 143 -0.96 -4.37 2.41
N ILE A 144 -0.28 -4.21 1.27
CA ILE A 144 -0.63 -4.89 0.03
C ILE A 144 0.21 -6.16 -0.11
N SER A 145 -0.46 -7.30 -0.06
CA SER A 145 0.11 -8.63 -0.32
C SER A 145 -0.35 -9.14 -1.68
N SER A 146 -0.17 -10.40 -1.98
CA SER A 146 -0.46 -11.02 -3.28
C SER A 146 -1.16 -12.37 -3.09
N GLY A 147 -1.93 -12.80 -4.08
CA GLY A 147 -2.45 -14.16 -4.16
C GLY A 147 -1.38 -15.21 -4.00
N TYR A 148 -0.18 -14.97 -4.53
CA TYR A 148 0.97 -15.87 -4.39
C TYR A 148 1.43 -16.06 -2.93
N ALA A 149 1.06 -15.17 -2.02
CA ALA A 149 1.30 -15.37 -0.59
C ALA A 149 0.50 -16.55 0.01
N LEU A 150 -0.59 -16.94 -0.63
CA LEU A 150 -1.50 -17.99 -0.15
C LEU A 150 -1.36 -19.30 -0.94
N CYS A 151 -1.24 -19.22 -2.27
CA CYS A 151 -1.20 -20.40 -3.13
C CYS A 151 0.22 -20.73 -3.63
N GLY A 152 1.21 -19.87 -3.38
CA GLY A 152 2.51 -19.97 -4.03
C GLY A 152 2.45 -19.45 -5.47
N GLY A 153 3.61 -19.41 -6.11
CA GLY A 153 3.75 -19.09 -7.54
C GLY A 153 4.94 -19.88 -8.07
N GLU A 154 4.75 -20.59 -9.17
CA GLU A 154 5.85 -21.24 -9.86
C GLU A 154 6.88 -20.19 -10.25
N GLN A 155 8.16 -20.48 -10.05
CA GLN A 155 9.28 -19.59 -10.34
C GLN A 155 9.25 -18.21 -9.63
N CYS A 156 8.43 -18.06 -8.55
CA CYS A 156 8.22 -16.82 -7.81
C CYS A 156 8.50 -16.98 -6.31
N ALA A 157 9.34 -17.94 -5.90
CA ALA A 157 9.57 -18.27 -4.48
C ALA A 157 10.01 -17.05 -3.64
N HIS A 158 10.88 -16.20 -4.15
CA HIS A 158 11.35 -14.98 -3.50
C HIS A 158 10.21 -13.98 -3.23
N TYR A 159 9.37 -13.75 -4.22
CA TYR A 159 8.23 -12.83 -4.12
C TYR A 159 7.11 -13.41 -3.23
N ALA A 160 6.73 -14.66 -3.47
CA ALA A 160 5.69 -15.35 -2.70
C ALA A 160 6.03 -15.40 -1.21
N SER A 161 7.28 -15.75 -0.87
CA SER A 161 7.77 -15.78 0.51
C SER A 161 7.72 -14.41 1.17
N ALA A 162 8.16 -13.35 0.48
CA ALA A 162 8.12 -11.99 1.00
C ALA A 162 6.68 -11.52 1.23
N LYS A 163 5.77 -11.76 0.28
CA LYS A 163 4.35 -11.39 0.41
C LYS A 163 3.60 -12.21 1.46
N ALA A 164 3.98 -13.48 1.69
CA ALA A 164 3.49 -14.28 2.82
C ALA A 164 3.98 -13.70 4.15
N GLY A 165 5.25 -13.25 4.21
CA GLY A 165 5.81 -12.56 5.36
C GLY A 165 5.04 -11.28 5.73
N VAL A 166 4.52 -10.54 4.75
CA VAL A 166 3.66 -9.35 4.97
C VAL A 166 2.38 -9.72 5.72
N ILE A 167 1.78 -10.89 5.46
CA ILE A 167 0.59 -11.36 6.18
C ILE A 167 0.95 -11.62 7.66
N GLY A 168 2.06 -12.33 7.92
CA GLY A 168 2.55 -12.59 9.27
C GLY A 168 2.89 -11.30 10.03
N LEU A 169 3.58 -10.35 9.39
CA LEU A 169 3.87 -9.03 9.94
C LEU A 169 2.57 -8.31 10.33
N THR A 170 1.60 -8.27 9.42
CA THR A 170 0.32 -7.59 9.64
C THR A 170 -0.42 -8.13 10.85
N THR A 171 -0.53 -9.46 10.97
CA THR A 171 -1.26 -10.09 12.08
C THR A 171 -0.58 -9.85 13.42
N SER A 172 0.74 -9.81 13.47
CA SER A 172 1.51 -9.49 14.68
C SER A 172 1.30 -8.03 15.08
N ILE A 173 1.48 -7.10 14.15
CA ILE A 173 1.30 -5.67 14.42
C ILE A 173 -0.15 -5.34 14.78
N ALA A 174 -1.15 -5.99 14.18
CA ALA A 174 -2.55 -5.77 14.54
C ALA A 174 -2.83 -6.04 16.03
N ARG A 175 -2.20 -7.07 16.59
CA ARG A 175 -2.32 -7.40 18.03
C ARG A 175 -1.62 -6.38 18.93
N GLU A 176 -0.41 -5.97 18.55
CA GLU A 176 0.37 -4.98 19.32
C GLU A 176 -0.24 -3.58 19.24
N ALA A 177 -0.87 -3.24 18.13
CA ALA A 177 -1.42 -1.92 17.84
C ALA A 177 -2.83 -1.70 18.42
N ALA A 178 -3.59 -2.76 18.65
CA ALA A 178 -4.98 -2.70 19.09
C ALA A 178 -5.22 -1.82 20.36
N PRO A 179 -4.37 -1.86 21.41
CA PRO A 179 -4.55 -1.00 22.59
C PRO A 179 -4.46 0.50 22.31
N PHE A 180 -3.96 0.88 21.14
CA PHE A 180 -3.77 2.28 20.72
C PHE A 180 -4.77 2.72 19.65
N ASN A 181 -5.88 1.99 19.47
CA ASN A 181 -6.86 2.26 18.41
C ASN A 181 -6.23 2.33 17.00
N ILE A 182 -5.21 1.51 16.77
CA ILE A 182 -4.53 1.38 15.48
C ILE A 182 -4.94 0.04 14.87
N ASN A 183 -5.53 0.07 13.68
CA ASN A 183 -5.87 -1.14 12.92
C ASN A 183 -4.78 -1.41 11.88
N CYS A 184 -4.33 -2.65 11.80
CA CYS A 184 -3.40 -3.10 10.77
C CYS A 184 -4.05 -4.24 9.98
N ASN A 185 -4.22 -4.04 8.69
CA ASN A 185 -4.90 -4.98 7.80
C ASN A 185 -4.03 -5.29 6.58
N VAL A 186 -4.29 -6.41 5.94
CA VAL A 186 -3.66 -6.80 4.68
C VAL A 186 -4.72 -7.04 3.61
N ILE A 187 -4.46 -6.57 2.40
CA ILE A 187 -5.22 -6.92 1.22
C ILE A 187 -4.38 -7.88 0.39
N VAL A 188 -4.90 -9.07 0.17
CA VAL A 188 -4.32 -10.05 -0.75
C VAL A 188 -4.88 -9.75 -2.13
N VAL A 189 -4.07 -9.13 -2.98
CA VAL A 189 -4.51 -8.70 -4.30
C VAL A 189 -4.38 -9.83 -5.34
N PRO A 190 -5.36 -9.99 -6.21
CA PRO A 190 -5.28 -10.86 -7.38
C PRO A 190 -4.47 -10.19 -8.50
N THR A 191 -4.33 -10.85 -9.63
CA THR A 191 -3.83 -10.26 -10.87
C THR A 191 -4.61 -8.98 -11.18
N THR A 192 -3.87 -7.87 -11.25
CA THR A 192 -4.43 -6.52 -11.36
C THR A 192 -3.85 -5.81 -12.57
N ASP A 193 -4.72 -5.22 -13.38
CA ASP A 193 -4.39 -4.46 -14.59
C ASP A 193 -3.56 -3.22 -14.25
N THR A 194 -2.25 -3.34 -14.40
CA THR A 194 -1.29 -2.28 -14.08
C THR A 194 -0.19 -2.22 -15.14
N PRO A 195 0.43 -1.05 -15.34
CA PRO A 195 1.59 -0.96 -16.24
C PRO A 195 2.68 -1.99 -15.92
N GLY A 196 2.97 -2.23 -14.63
CA GLY A 196 3.98 -3.19 -14.23
C GLY A 196 3.65 -4.64 -14.58
N LEU A 197 2.37 -5.01 -14.67
CA LEU A 197 1.96 -6.34 -15.14
C LEU A 197 2.28 -6.50 -16.63
N HIS A 198 1.92 -5.51 -17.45
CA HIS A 198 2.15 -5.54 -18.90
C HIS A 198 3.63 -5.44 -19.28
N GLU A 199 4.44 -4.76 -18.46
CA GLU A 199 5.89 -4.67 -18.65
C GLU A 199 6.60 -5.99 -18.31
N ALA A 200 6.08 -6.73 -17.33
CA ALA A 200 6.70 -7.98 -16.87
C ALA A 200 6.41 -9.16 -17.81
N ASP A 201 5.16 -9.32 -18.24
CA ASP A 201 4.75 -10.39 -19.14
C ASP A 201 3.34 -10.15 -19.67
N GLY A 202 3.24 -9.68 -20.91
CA GLY A 202 1.95 -9.44 -21.57
C GLY A 202 1.14 -10.72 -21.86
N GLU A 203 1.82 -11.85 -22.09
CA GLU A 203 1.18 -13.15 -22.38
C GLU A 203 0.56 -13.76 -21.12
N PHE A 204 1.12 -13.48 -19.94
CA PHE A 204 0.62 -13.96 -18.65
C PHE A 204 -0.85 -13.61 -18.40
N VAL A 205 -1.31 -12.46 -18.86
CA VAL A 205 -2.71 -12.04 -18.69
C VAL A 205 -3.66 -12.94 -19.47
N ASP A 206 -3.28 -13.32 -20.69
CA ASP A 206 -4.11 -14.16 -21.56
C ASP A 206 -4.21 -15.60 -21.02
N ASP A 207 -3.17 -16.10 -20.36
CA ASP A 207 -3.14 -17.42 -19.73
C ASP A 207 -3.94 -17.43 -18.39
N GLU A 208 -3.87 -16.37 -17.61
CA GLU A 208 -4.56 -16.25 -16.32
C GLU A 208 -6.07 -15.97 -16.49
N LEU A 209 -6.46 -15.21 -17.49
CA LEU A 209 -7.84 -14.73 -17.66
C LEU A 209 -8.87 -15.86 -17.67
N PRO A 210 -8.67 -17.01 -18.37
CA PRO A 210 -9.60 -18.13 -18.35
C PRO A 210 -9.76 -18.78 -16.98
N LEU A 211 -8.79 -18.63 -16.08
CA LEU A 211 -8.80 -19.19 -14.74
C LEU A 211 -9.55 -18.30 -13.73
N ILE A 212 -9.84 -17.07 -14.10
CA ILE A 212 -10.52 -16.11 -13.23
C ILE A 212 -12.04 -16.25 -13.41
N PRO A 213 -12.79 -16.73 -12.39
CA PRO A 213 -14.24 -16.98 -12.53
C PRO A 213 -15.05 -15.74 -12.92
N LYS A 214 -14.57 -14.54 -12.62
CA LYS A 214 -15.20 -13.27 -13.00
C LYS A 214 -14.97 -12.88 -14.47
N GLY A 215 -14.14 -13.60 -15.21
CA GLY A 215 -13.80 -13.32 -16.61
C GLY A 215 -13.09 -11.98 -16.82
N ARG A 216 -12.50 -11.40 -15.76
CA ARG A 216 -11.65 -10.21 -15.84
C ARG A 216 -10.63 -10.18 -14.74
N ILE A 217 -9.46 -9.60 -15.00
CA ILE A 217 -8.50 -9.21 -13.98
C ILE A 217 -9.03 -8.01 -13.15
N ALA A 218 -8.49 -7.81 -11.97
CA ALA A 218 -8.83 -6.65 -11.13
C ALA A 218 -8.28 -5.36 -11.76
N LYS A 219 -8.89 -4.25 -11.40
CA LYS A 219 -8.39 -2.90 -11.73
C LYS A 219 -7.86 -2.22 -10.46
N PRO A 220 -6.96 -1.22 -10.57
CA PRO A 220 -6.52 -0.44 -9.42
C PRO A 220 -7.67 0.09 -8.55
N LEU A 221 -8.79 0.47 -9.16
CA LEU A 221 -9.98 0.91 -8.44
C LEU A 221 -10.62 -0.18 -7.58
N ASP A 222 -10.58 -1.45 -7.99
CA ASP A 222 -11.10 -2.55 -7.15
C ASP A 222 -10.31 -2.63 -5.82
N ILE A 223 -8.99 -2.42 -5.88
CA ILE A 223 -8.11 -2.43 -4.71
C ILE A 223 -8.30 -1.15 -3.88
N ALA A 224 -8.42 0.01 -4.55
CA ALA A 224 -8.67 1.28 -3.88
C ALA A 224 -9.97 1.25 -3.06
N ASN A 225 -11.04 0.63 -3.56
CA ASN A 225 -12.30 0.45 -2.84
C ASN A 225 -12.11 -0.40 -1.57
N ALA A 226 -11.27 -1.44 -1.61
CA ALA A 226 -10.95 -2.23 -0.43
C ALA A 226 -10.13 -1.42 0.60
N VAL A 227 -9.20 -0.57 0.14
CA VAL A 227 -8.48 0.36 1.02
C VAL A 227 -9.44 1.34 1.67
N LEU A 228 -10.33 1.99 0.91
CA LEU A 228 -11.34 2.91 1.45
C LEU A 228 -12.21 2.24 2.51
N TYR A 229 -12.61 0.98 2.30
CA TYR A 229 -13.34 0.20 3.30
C TYR A 229 -12.56 0.00 4.59
N LEU A 230 -11.26 -0.28 4.52
CA LEU A 230 -10.41 -0.57 5.68
C LEU A 230 -9.97 0.68 6.45
N VAL A 231 -9.88 1.84 5.80
CA VAL A 231 -9.48 3.09 6.46
C VAL A 231 -10.64 3.89 7.03
N ARG A 232 -11.89 3.59 6.61
CA ARG A 232 -13.07 4.27 7.12
C ARG A 232 -13.14 4.18 8.65
N GLN A 233 -13.69 5.20 9.29
CA GLN A 233 -14.05 5.12 10.69
C GLN A 233 -15.29 4.22 10.82
N LEU A 234 -15.08 2.98 11.23
CA LEU A 234 -16.16 2.15 11.71
C LEU A 234 -16.60 2.73 13.06
N TYR A 235 -17.89 2.90 13.23
CA TYR A 235 -18.52 3.30 14.47
C TYR A 235 -17.79 2.68 15.67
N THR A 236 -17.13 3.51 16.45
CA THR A 236 -16.66 3.15 17.76
C THR A 236 -17.14 4.25 18.68
N SER A 237 -18.02 3.91 19.61
CA SER A 237 -18.29 4.59 20.87
C SER A 237 -19.25 5.79 20.93
N ASP A 238 -19.77 6.35 19.86
CA ASP A 238 -20.78 7.43 20.02
C ASP A 238 -22.21 6.91 20.22
N ALA A 239 -22.39 5.58 20.26
CA ALA A 239 -23.67 4.96 20.55
C ALA A 239 -23.90 4.61 22.03
N ALA A 240 -23.02 5.08 22.91
CA ALA A 240 -23.13 4.83 24.35
C ALA A 240 -23.54 6.07 25.18
N ASP A 241 -23.76 7.22 24.51
CA ASP A 241 -24.12 8.47 25.17
C ASP A 241 -25.55 8.99 24.81
N ASP A 242 -26.42 8.12 24.27
CA ASP A 242 -27.88 8.40 24.14
C ASP A 242 -28.71 7.49 25.05
#